data_77f0a25c549c0e0c5b3b6c5497984028
#
_entry.id   77f0a25c549c0e0c5b3b6c5497984028
#
_cell.length_a   1.000
_cell.length_b   1.000
_cell.length_c   1.000
_cell.angle_alpha   90.00
_cell.angle_beta   90.00
_cell.angle_gamma   90.00
#
_symmetry.space_group_name_H-M   'P 1'
#
loop_
_entity.id
_entity.type
_entity.pdbx_description
1 polymer ?
#
loop_
_entity_poly.entity_id
_entity_poly.type
_entity_poly.pdbx_seq_one_letter_code
_entity_poly.pdbx_strand_id
1 'polypeptide(L)'
;MLRNYYPMTYSYYQGSIEDNPYTAKWGMLTKFLDLNDESLTPFEEVTFGILGFKSDKGVYINNGRVGAVESPNAIRTQLAKLPWHWGTNVTVFDVGNIDGPNRSLEDLQESLSQTVKRMLELNIQPIVLGGGHETAYGHYLGLKSSLQPDEQLAVINLDAHFDLRPYDQTGPNSGTGFRQMADHAKEESQDFPYLILGIQEHSNNLFLFNYVAKTPSIDFLTGQDLFRMTHQAILDRIDRFLEKQTAVYLSIDM
;
A
#
# COMPACT_ATOMS: atom_id res chain seq x y z
N MET A 1 -5.68 -12.14 18.66
CA MET A 1 -4.27 -12.12 18.22
C MET A 1 -4.22 -12.17 16.70
N LEU A 2 -3.53 -11.22 16.08
CA LEU A 2 -3.39 -11.12 14.62
C LEU A 2 -2.51 -12.25 14.07
N ARG A 3 -2.96 -12.88 12.97
CA ARG A 3 -2.23 -14.01 12.34
C ARG A 3 -1.02 -13.51 11.56
N ASN A 4 0.08 -14.26 11.59
CA ASN A 4 1.33 -13.96 10.88
C ASN A 4 1.87 -12.54 11.12
N TYR A 5 1.41 -11.87 12.18
CA TYR A 5 1.82 -10.53 12.58
C TYR A 5 2.89 -10.62 13.66
N TYR A 6 3.96 -9.86 13.50
CA TYR A 6 5.10 -9.79 14.41
C TYR A 6 5.38 -8.33 14.75
N PRO A 7 5.18 -7.88 15.99
CA PRO A 7 5.44 -6.51 16.40
C PRO A 7 6.91 -6.16 16.26
N MET A 8 7.20 -4.88 16.04
CA MET A 8 8.57 -4.40 16.00
C MET A 8 9.15 -4.31 17.41
N THR A 9 10.35 -4.82 17.60
CA THR A 9 11.03 -4.89 18.92
C THR A 9 12.37 -4.17 18.96
N TYR A 10 12.82 -3.60 17.83
CA TYR A 10 14.11 -2.89 17.74
C TYR A 10 14.05 -1.72 16.76
N SER A 11 14.84 -0.68 17.02
CA SER A 11 14.97 0.49 16.16
C SER A 11 15.99 0.26 15.05
N TYR A 12 15.65 0.69 13.82
CA TYR A 12 16.60 0.79 12.72
C TYR A 12 17.55 2.01 12.84
N TYR A 13 17.25 2.91 13.76
CA TYR A 13 18.09 4.07 14.00
C TYR A 13 19.19 3.75 15.01
N GLN A 14 20.44 3.86 14.57
CA GLN A 14 21.64 3.61 15.39
C GLN A 14 22.49 4.86 15.60
N GLY A 15 21.93 6.05 15.42
CA GLY A 15 22.64 7.31 15.63
C GLY A 15 22.57 7.82 17.09
N SER A 16 23.38 8.84 17.41
CA SER A 16 23.25 9.57 18.67
C SER A 16 21.93 10.32 18.71
N ILE A 17 21.22 10.23 19.83
CA ILE A 17 20.05 11.08 20.10
C ILE A 17 20.62 12.43 20.53
N GLU A 18 20.50 13.43 19.66
CA GLU A 18 20.72 14.81 20.03
C GLU A 18 19.39 15.37 20.55
N ASP A 19 19.39 15.96 21.74
CA ASP A 19 18.21 16.61 22.35
C ASP A 19 17.82 17.95 21.63
N ASN A 20 18.04 17.99 20.35
CA ASN A 20 17.74 19.15 19.52
C ASN A 20 16.61 18.83 18.52
N PRO A 21 15.41 19.39 18.70
CA PRO A 21 14.27 19.12 17.82
C PRO A 21 14.51 19.53 16.35
N TYR A 22 15.47 20.44 16.09
CA TYR A 22 15.82 20.85 14.72
C TYR A 22 16.69 19.83 13.99
N THR A 23 17.27 18.86 14.69
CA THR A 23 18.07 17.78 14.11
C THR A 23 17.36 16.41 14.18
N ALA A 24 16.12 16.40 14.62
CA ALA A 24 15.34 15.19 14.75
C ALA A 24 15.20 14.42 13.44
N LYS A 25 15.26 13.10 13.52
CA LYS A 25 15.10 12.17 12.40
C LYS A 25 13.95 11.22 12.66
N TRP A 26 13.42 10.63 11.59
CA TRP A 26 12.35 9.63 11.66
C TRP A 26 12.66 8.52 12.67
N GLY A 27 13.84 7.93 12.61
CA GLY A 27 14.22 6.84 13.50
C GLY A 27 14.31 7.22 14.97
N MET A 28 14.44 8.52 15.30
CA MET A 28 14.45 9.00 16.69
C MET A 28 13.04 9.19 17.27
N LEU A 29 12.07 9.53 16.41
CA LEU A 29 10.71 9.90 16.81
C LEU A 29 9.67 8.80 16.52
N THR A 30 10.00 7.82 15.68
CA THR A 30 9.14 6.66 15.45
C THR A 30 9.10 5.79 16.71
N LYS A 31 7.90 5.56 17.22
CA LYS A 31 7.63 4.72 18.39
C LYS A 31 7.30 3.28 17.96
N PHE A 32 7.23 2.35 18.89
CA PHE A 32 6.77 0.98 18.63
C PHE A 32 5.42 0.74 19.25
N LEU A 33 4.60 -0.05 18.55
CA LEU A 33 3.27 -0.41 19.03
C LEU A 33 2.98 -1.86 18.67
N ASP A 34 2.54 -2.65 19.65
CA ASP A 34 2.00 -3.99 19.41
C ASP A 34 0.48 -3.91 19.23
N LEU A 35 0.00 -4.18 18.03
CA LEU A 35 -1.44 -4.15 17.69
C LEU A 35 -2.23 -5.29 18.36
N ASN A 36 -1.56 -6.30 18.95
CA ASN A 36 -2.22 -7.34 19.74
C ASN A 36 -2.54 -6.90 21.18
N ASP A 37 -2.09 -5.72 21.60
CA ASP A 37 -2.46 -5.18 22.90
C ASP A 37 -3.95 -4.81 22.89
N GLU A 38 -4.73 -5.55 23.67
CA GLU A 38 -6.19 -5.38 23.78
C GLU A 38 -6.59 -4.13 24.59
N SER A 39 -5.64 -3.53 25.31
CA SER A 39 -5.87 -2.30 26.06
C SER A 39 -5.84 -1.03 25.22
N LEU A 40 -5.41 -1.12 23.95
CA LEU A 40 -5.35 0.01 23.03
C LEU A 40 -6.75 0.56 22.71
N THR A 41 -6.87 1.87 22.83
CA THR A 41 -8.02 2.66 22.41
C THR A 41 -7.69 3.51 21.19
N PRO A 42 -8.66 3.93 20.37
CA PRO A 42 -8.42 4.80 19.23
C PRO A 42 -7.65 6.06 19.59
N PHE A 43 -6.67 6.42 18.78
CA PHE A 43 -5.89 7.65 18.95
C PHE A 43 -6.70 8.88 18.52
N GLU A 44 -6.59 9.98 19.25
CA GLU A 44 -7.25 11.26 18.93
C GLU A 44 -6.40 12.14 18.00
N GLU A 45 -5.08 11.95 18.03
CA GLU A 45 -4.14 12.72 17.21
C GLU A 45 -3.93 12.07 15.84
N VAL A 46 -3.39 12.84 14.89
CA VAL A 46 -2.99 12.34 13.57
C VAL A 46 -1.89 11.29 13.77
N THR A 47 -2.24 10.03 13.54
CA THR A 47 -1.37 8.90 13.81
C THR A 47 -1.17 8.06 12.56
N PHE A 48 0.09 7.76 12.24
CA PHE A 48 0.46 6.85 11.17
C PHE A 48 1.12 5.59 11.73
N GLY A 49 0.90 4.46 11.06
CA GLY A 49 1.53 3.19 11.41
C GLY A 49 2.30 2.61 10.23
N ILE A 50 3.57 2.32 10.43
CA ILE A 50 4.43 1.65 9.45
C ILE A 50 4.31 0.14 9.67
N LEU A 51 3.78 -0.57 8.67
CA LEU A 51 3.63 -2.02 8.66
C LEU A 51 4.43 -2.61 7.49
N GLY A 52 5.30 -3.58 7.74
CA GLY A 52 6.01 -4.30 6.69
C GLY A 52 5.23 -5.51 6.19
N PHE A 53 5.23 -5.75 4.88
CA PHE A 53 4.75 -6.99 4.28
C PHE A 53 5.94 -7.75 3.71
N LYS A 54 6.43 -8.75 4.44
CA LYS A 54 7.65 -9.50 4.10
C LYS A 54 7.32 -10.73 3.25
N SER A 55 6.96 -10.49 1.99
CA SER A 55 6.71 -11.54 1.01
C SER A 55 7.11 -11.09 -0.40
N ASP A 56 7.68 -12.01 -1.16
CA ASP A 56 7.88 -11.91 -2.60
C ASP A 56 7.38 -13.17 -3.33
N LYS A 57 6.39 -13.82 -2.72
CA LYS A 57 5.76 -15.03 -3.28
C LYS A 57 5.09 -14.75 -4.62
N GLY A 58 4.36 -13.64 -4.72
CA GLY A 58 3.74 -13.20 -5.96
C GLY A 58 4.78 -12.88 -7.03
N VAL A 59 5.91 -12.30 -6.66
CA VAL A 59 7.05 -12.08 -7.56
C VAL A 59 7.58 -13.40 -8.08
N TYR A 60 7.78 -14.40 -7.22
CA TYR A 60 8.22 -15.74 -7.61
C TYR A 60 7.23 -16.42 -8.56
N ILE A 61 5.93 -16.41 -8.24
CA ILE A 61 4.87 -16.99 -9.09
C ILE A 61 4.83 -16.31 -10.46
N ASN A 62 5.07 -15.00 -10.50
CA ASN A 62 5.15 -14.19 -11.73
C ASN A 62 6.47 -14.37 -12.50
N ASN A 63 7.36 -15.28 -12.08
CA ASN A 63 8.71 -15.47 -12.63
C ASN A 63 9.58 -14.19 -12.58
N GLY A 64 9.31 -13.29 -11.62
CA GLY A 64 10.07 -12.09 -11.38
C GLY A 64 11.35 -12.36 -10.57
N ARG A 65 12.15 -11.31 -10.38
CA ARG A 65 13.35 -11.38 -9.57
C ARG A 65 12.99 -11.24 -8.09
N VAL A 66 13.13 -12.33 -7.34
CA VAL A 66 12.92 -12.36 -5.88
C VAL A 66 13.93 -11.50 -5.13
N GLY A 67 13.60 -11.13 -3.89
CA GLY A 67 14.39 -10.28 -3.01
C GLY A 67 13.56 -9.15 -2.36
N ALA A 68 12.36 -8.89 -2.88
CA ALA A 68 11.46 -7.86 -2.35
C ALA A 68 11.01 -8.14 -0.90
N VAL A 69 11.11 -9.37 -0.42
CA VAL A 69 10.87 -9.75 0.99
C VAL A 69 11.68 -8.91 1.98
N GLU A 70 12.85 -8.40 1.58
CA GLU A 70 13.70 -7.55 2.42
C GLU A 70 13.42 -6.03 2.27
N SER A 71 12.55 -5.64 1.33
CA SER A 71 12.24 -4.22 1.08
C SER A 71 11.74 -3.48 2.33
N PRO A 72 10.87 -4.04 3.19
CA PRO A 72 10.43 -3.33 4.39
C PRO A 72 11.58 -2.92 5.31
N ASN A 73 12.57 -3.80 5.49
CA ASN A 73 13.74 -3.53 6.31
C ASN A 73 14.67 -2.50 5.65
N ALA A 74 14.89 -2.62 4.34
CA ALA A 74 15.72 -1.70 3.57
C ALA A 74 15.13 -0.27 3.60
N ILE A 75 13.82 -0.14 3.39
CA ILE A 75 13.12 1.15 3.43
C ILE A 75 13.21 1.77 4.82
N ARG A 76 12.92 1.01 5.90
CA ARG A 76 13.05 1.49 7.28
C ARG A 76 14.45 2.02 7.59
N THR A 77 15.47 1.31 7.13
CA THR A 77 16.87 1.71 7.32
C THR A 77 17.19 3.07 6.69
N GLN A 78 16.58 3.38 5.54
CA GLN A 78 16.77 4.68 4.89
C GLN A 78 15.86 5.75 5.51
N LEU A 79 14.58 5.42 5.73
CA LEU A 79 13.62 6.31 6.36
C LEU A 79 14.12 6.81 7.73
N ALA A 80 14.70 5.94 8.54
CA ALA A 80 15.22 6.30 9.86
C ALA A 80 16.28 7.44 9.82
N LYS A 81 16.96 7.63 8.69
CA LYS A 81 18.00 8.66 8.50
C LYS A 81 17.45 10.00 8.03
N LEU A 82 16.21 10.04 7.54
CA LEU A 82 15.61 11.25 7.00
C LEU A 82 15.28 12.26 8.10
N PRO A 83 15.45 13.57 7.84
CA PRO A 83 15.02 14.61 8.77
C PRO A 83 13.51 14.55 9.04
N TRP A 84 13.12 14.84 10.26
CA TRP A 84 11.73 14.98 10.67
C TRP A 84 11.24 16.41 10.46
N HIS A 85 10.13 16.59 9.71
CA HIS A 85 9.59 17.92 9.39
C HIS A 85 8.14 18.15 9.88
N TRP A 86 7.55 17.18 10.60
CA TRP A 86 6.12 17.17 10.91
C TRP A 86 5.75 17.84 12.26
N GLY A 87 6.71 18.40 12.98
CA GLY A 87 6.45 18.98 14.31
C GLY A 87 6.03 17.95 15.36
N THR A 88 5.23 18.37 16.33
CA THR A 88 4.77 17.51 17.46
C THR A 88 3.35 16.99 17.30
N ASN A 89 2.62 17.39 16.26
CA ASN A 89 1.20 17.07 16.08
C ASN A 89 0.97 15.76 15.30
N VAL A 90 2.05 15.08 14.92
CA VAL A 90 1.99 13.80 14.19
C VAL A 90 2.73 12.75 15.00
N THR A 91 2.07 11.65 15.24
CA THR A 91 2.69 10.45 15.84
C THR A 91 2.87 9.38 14.78
N VAL A 92 4.05 8.76 14.75
CA VAL A 92 4.34 7.61 13.89
C VAL A 92 4.73 6.42 14.74
N PHE A 93 4.05 5.29 14.51
CA PHE A 93 4.40 4.01 15.09
C PHE A 93 4.99 3.08 14.02
N ASP A 94 6.00 2.32 14.36
CA ASP A 94 6.33 1.10 13.65
C ASP A 94 5.58 -0.05 14.34
N VAL A 95 4.61 -0.58 13.65
CA VAL A 95 3.75 -1.62 14.19
C VAL A 95 4.25 -3.04 13.88
N GLY A 96 5.34 -3.19 13.12
CA GLY A 96 5.93 -4.49 12.86
C GLY A 96 5.71 -5.01 11.44
N ASN A 97 5.56 -6.33 11.30
CA ASN A 97 5.52 -6.98 9.99
C ASN A 97 4.44 -8.06 9.92
N ILE A 98 3.93 -8.26 8.72
CA ILE A 98 3.34 -9.53 8.29
C ILE A 98 4.48 -10.36 7.66
N ASP A 99 4.69 -11.55 8.20
CA ASP A 99 5.72 -12.49 7.76
C ASP A 99 5.20 -13.93 7.89
N GLY A 100 5.65 -14.80 7.03
CA GLY A 100 5.25 -16.21 7.06
C GLY A 100 5.80 -16.98 5.87
N PRO A 101 7.09 -17.38 5.90
CA PRO A 101 7.75 -17.99 4.74
C PRO A 101 7.07 -19.28 4.24
N ASN A 102 6.36 -19.99 5.13
CA ASN A 102 5.65 -21.23 4.83
C ASN A 102 4.13 -21.04 4.62
N ARG A 103 3.64 -19.81 4.50
CA ARG A 103 2.22 -19.51 4.26
C ARG A 103 1.95 -19.30 2.78
N SER A 104 0.70 -19.50 2.35
CA SER A 104 0.30 -19.12 1.00
C SER A 104 0.28 -17.59 0.83
N LEU A 105 0.24 -17.11 -0.40
CA LEU A 105 0.11 -15.68 -0.67
C LEU A 105 -1.23 -15.15 -0.13
N GLU A 106 -2.30 -15.90 -0.34
CA GLU A 106 -3.65 -15.56 0.11
C GLU A 106 -3.73 -15.47 1.65
N ASP A 107 -3.09 -16.41 2.37
CA ASP A 107 -2.98 -16.35 3.84
C ASP A 107 -2.28 -15.07 4.32
N LEU A 108 -1.24 -14.63 3.63
CA LEU A 108 -0.51 -13.41 3.97
C LEU A 108 -1.31 -12.15 3.62
N GLN A 109 -2.00 -12.13 2.47
CA GLN A 109 -2.89 -11.04 2.08
C GLN A 109 -4.06 -10.89 3.06
N GLU A 110 -4.65 -11.99 3.52
CA GLU A 110 -5.68 -11.96 4.55
C GLU A 110 -5.14 -11.44 5.89
N SER A 111 -3.94 -11.87 6.30
CA SER A 111 -3.30 -11.37 7.52
C SER A 111 -2.98 -9.89 7.44
N LEU A 112 -2.56 -9.39 6.28
CA LEU A 112 -2.35 -7.97 6.02
C LEU A 112 -3.67 -7.20 6.14
N SER A 113 -4.74 -7.71 5.51
CA SER A 113 -6.08 -7.12 5.56
C SER A 113 -6.56 -6.94 7.00
N GLN A 114 -6.48 -8.00 7.82
CA GLN A 114 -6.89 -7.96 9.23
C GLN A 114 -6.06 -6.97 10.05
N THR A 115 -4.76 -6.87 9.75
CA THR A 115 -3.86 -5.94 10.46
C THR A 115 -4.13 -4.49 10.07
N VAL A 116 -4.33 -4.20 8.79
CA VAL A 116 -4.73 -2.87 8.30
C VAL A 116 -6.08 -2.45 8.91
N LYS A 117 -7.06 -3.35 8.93
CA LYS A 117 -8.34 -3.09 9.59
C LYS A 117 -8.15 -2.72 11.07
N ARG A 118 -7.34 -3.47 11.81
CA ARG A 118 -7.03 -3.18 13.22
C ARG A 118 -6.37 -1.81 13.40
N MET A 119 -5.49 -1.41 12.49
CA MET A 119 -4.89 -0.06 12.51
C MET A 119 -5.97 1.01 12.36
N LEU A 120 -6.86 0.86 11.39
CA LEU A 120 -7.95 1.83 11.15
C LEU A 120 -8.94 1.90 12.32
N GLU A 121 -9.26 0.77 12.96
CA GLU A 121 -10.08 0.74 14.20
C GLU A 121 -9.44 1.54 15.34
N LEU A 122 -8.11 1.70 15.32
CA LEU A 122 -7.35 2.50 16.27
C LEU A 122 -7.10 3.95 15.79
N ASN A 123 -7.72 4.38 14.70
CA ASN A 123 -7.46 5.67 14.03
C ASN A 123 -5.99 5.84 13.60
N ILE A 124 -5.32 4.74 13.26
CA ILE A 124 -3.96 4.75 12.72
C ILE A 124 -4.03 4.64 11.19
N GLN A 125 -3.51 5.65 10.49
CA GLN A 125 -3.40 5.62 9.03
C GLN A 125 -2.27 4.67 8.61
N PRO A 126 -2.55 3.62 7.81
CA PRO A 126 -1.55 2.63 7.46
C PRO A 126 -0.58 3.14 6.39
N ILE A 127 0.72 2.92 6.62
CA ILE A 127 1.79 3.03 5.63
C ILE A 127 2.38 1.62 5.50
N VAL A 128 1.98 0.90 4.45
CA VAL A 128 2.45 -0.46 4.23
C VAL A 128 3.70 -0.43 3.36
N LEU A 129 4.80 -0.94 3.90
CA LEU A 129 6.03 -1.17 3.18
C LEU A 129 5.95 -2.56 2.55
N GLY A 130 5.81 -2.60 1.24
CA GLY A 130 5.62 -3.84 0.51
C GLY A 130 6.88 -4.68 0.37
N GLY A 131 6.65 -5.95 0.17
CA GLY A 131 7.44 -6.88 -0.58
C GLY A 131 7.18 -6.72 -2.08
N GLY A 132 6.65 -7.77 -2.76
CA GLY A 132 6.15 -7.63 -4.13
C GLY A 132 4.82 -6.86 -4.18
N HIS A 133 4.42 -6.44 -5.40
CA HIS A 133 3.18 -5.64 -5.57
C HIS A 133 1.88 -6.43 -5.28
N GLU A 134 1.95 -7.72 -5.06
CA GLU A 134 0.89 -8.53 -4.46
C GLU A 134 0.42 -8.01 -3.08
N THR A 135 1.23 -7.19 -2.42
CA THR A 135 0.90 -6.48 -1.19
C THR A 135 -0.37 -5.63 -1.33
N ALA A 136 -0.56 -5.05 -2.52
CA ALA A 136 -1.63 -4.09 -2.76
C ALA A 136 -3.02 -4.68 -2.48
N TYR A 137 -3.28 -5.94 -2.85
CA TYR A 137 -4.59 -6.54 -2.64
C TYR A 137 -4.95 -6.73 -1.16
N GLY A 138 -4.01 -7.23 -0.34
CA GLY A 138 -4.25 -7.36 1.10
C GLY A 138 -4.46 -6.01 1.79
N HIS A 139 -3.73 -4.97 1.37
CA HIS A 139 -3.94 -3.61 1.87
C HIS A 139 -5.33 -3.08 1.47
N TYR A 140 -5.71 -3.22 0.20
CA TYR A 140 -7.04 -2.83 -0.30
C TYR A 140 -8.17 -3.48 0.49
N LEU A 141 -8.10 -4.80 0.74
CA LEU A 141 -9.11 -5.51 1.53
C LEU A 141 -9.27 -4.94 2.94
N GLY A 142 -8.16 -4.61 3.60
CA GLY A 142 -8.17 -3.99 4.92
C GLY A 142 -8.86 -2.62 4.92
N LEU A 143 -8.52 -1.75 3.95
CA LEU A 143 -9.18 -0.45 3.76
C LEU A 143 -10.66 -0.63 3.48
N LYS A 144 -11.00 -1.47 2.51
CA LYS A 144 -12.37 -1.75 2.08
C LYS A 144 -13.25 -2.23 3.24
N SER A 145 -12.72 -3.12 4.09
CA SER A 145 -13.45 -3.68 5.23
C SER A 145 -13.78 -2.65 6.33
N SER A 146 -13.20 -1.47 6.28
CA SER A 146 -13.38 -0.38 7.26
C SER A 146 -14.30 0.72 6.76
N LEU A 147 -14.72 0.66 5.49
CA LEU A 147 -15.62 1.66 4.88
C LEU A 147 -17.08 1.39 5.26
N GLN A 148 -17.84 2.47 5.32
CA GLN A 148 -19.29 2.40 5.42
C GLN A 148 -19.90 1.98 4.08
N PRO A 149 -21.15 1.45 4.07
CA PRO A 149 -21.80 0.94 2.84
C PRO A 149 -21.95 1.97 1.70
N ASP A 150 -22.00 3.27 2.03
CA ASP A 150 -22.12 4.39 1.08
C ASP A 150 -20.77 5.02 0.71
N GLU A 151 -19.69 4.56 1.28
CA GLU A 151 -18.34 5.04 0.97
C GLU A 151 -17.75 4.29 -0.22
N GLN A 152 -17.03 5.05 -1.08
CA GLN A 152 -16.36 4.53 -2.26
C GLN A 152 -14.84 4.70 -2.13
N LEU A 153 -14.12 3.61 -2.35
CA LEU A 153 -12.66 3.56 -2.35
C LEU A 153 -12.13 3.69 -3.77
N ALA A 154 -11.51 4.83 -4.06
CA ALA A 154 -10.70 4.96 -5.27
C ALA A 154 -9.29 4.42 -5.05
N VAL A 155 -8.70 3.91 -6.11
CA VAL A 155 -7.30 3.47 -6.12
C VAL A 155 -6.50 4.32 -7.09
N ILE A 156 -5.42 4.92 -6.60
CA ILE A 156 -4.40 5.59 -7.43
C ILE A 156 -3.12 4.77 -7.34
N ASN A 157 -2.53 4.42 -8.47
CA ASN A 157 -1.29 3.66 -8.53
C ASN A 157 -0.24 4.42 -9.37
N LEU A 158 0.92 4.67 -8.79
CA LEU A 158 2.09 5.18 -9.52
C LEU A 158 2.91 3.98 -9.97
N ASP A 159 2.83 3.65 -11.25
CA ASP A 159 3.38 2.40 -11.78
C ASP A 159 3.63 2.46 -13.29
N ALA A 160 4.65 1.74 -13.74
CA ALA A 160 4.88 1.46 -15.16
C ALA A 160 3.94 0.38 -15.74
N HIS A 161 3.28 -0.39 -14.88
CA HIS A 161 2.43 -1.53 -15.23
C HIS A 161 0.99 -1.31 -14.82
N PHE A 162 0.06 -2.01 -15.47
CA PHE A 162 -1.35 -2.01 -15.08
C PHE A 162 -1.64 -2.93 -13.89
N ASP A 163 -0.86 -3.97 -13.71
CA ASP A 163 -1.05 -5.06 -12.73
C ASP A 163 -2.49 -5.63 -12.70
N LEU A 164 -3.08 -5.67 -13.91
CA LEU A 164 -4.42 -6.18 -14.22
C LEU A 164 -4.37 -7.53 -14.97
N ARG A 165 -3.26 -8.27 -14.85
CA ARG A 165 -3.13 -9.57 -15.51
C ARG A 165 -4.18 -10.54 -15.00
N PRO A 166 -4.81 -11.33 -15.89
CA PRO A 166 -5.63 -12.44 -15.43
C PRO A 166 -4.73 -13.45 -14.70
N TYR A 167 -5.26 -14.07 -13.66
CA TYR A 167 -4.62 -15.18 -12.97
C TYR A 167 -5.38 -16.48 -13.27
N ASP A 168 -4.64 -17.57 -13.36
CA ASP A 168 -5.13 -18.89 -13.72
C ASP A 168 -4.97 -19.87 -12.55
N GLN A 169 -4.78 -21.14 -12.88
CA GLN A 169 -4.56 -22.22 -11.90
C GLN A 169 -3.29 -22.04 -11.04
N THR A 170 -2.36 -21.19 -11.45
CA THR A 170 -1.15 -20.87 -10.66
C THR A 170 -1.45 -19.90 -9.52
N GLY A 171 -2.64 -19.31 -9.51
CA GLY A 171 -3.09 -18.36 -8.49
C GLY A 171 -2.63 -16.92 -8.72
N PRO A 172 -2.97 -16.03 -7.79
CA PRO A 172 -2.58 -14.63 -7.85
C PRO A 172 -1.07 -14.46 -7.73
N ASN A 173 -0.57 -13.34 -8.27
CA ASN A 173 0.86 -13.02 -8.29
C ASN A 173 1.08 -11.49 -8.24
N SER A 174 2.34 -11.04 -8.36
CA SER A 174 2.68 -9.62 -8.26
C SER A 174 2.05 -8.73 -9.35
N GLY A 175 1.70 -9.28 -10.51
CA GLY A 175 1.05 -8.55 -11.61
C GLY A 175 -0.48 -8.68 -11.64
N THR A 176 -1.12 -9.17 -10.57
CA THR A 176 -2.57 -9.44 -10.53
C THR A 176 -3.31 -8.70 -9.41
N GLY A 177 -2.61 -7.93 -8.57
CA GLY A 177 -3.21 -7.35 -7.37
C GLY A 177 -4.42 -6.46 -7.67
N PHE A 178 -4.34 -5.59 -8.67
CA PHE A 178 -5.44 -4.73 -9.07
C PHE A 178 -6.52 -5.46 -9.88
N ARG A 179 -6.17 -6.58 -10.51
CA ARG A 179 -7.16 -7.48 -11.08
C ARG A 179 -7.98 -8.18 -10.00
N GLN A 180 -7.36 -8.63 -8.91
CA GLN A 180 -8.06 -9.19 -7.75
C GLN A 180 -9.03 -8.15 -7.14
N MET A 181 -8.61 -6.87 -7.05
CA MET A 181 -9.49 -5.78 -6.58
C MET A 181 -10.69 -5.58 -7.50
N ALA A 182 -10.46 -5.56 -8.82
CA ALA A 182 -11.52 -5.39 -9.80
C ALA A 182 -12.53 -6.56 -9.79
N ASP A 183 -12.04 -7.80 -9.65
CA ASP A 183 -12.88 -8.98 -9.56
C ASP A 183 -13.68 -9.00 -8.24
N HIS A 184 -13.06 -8.60 -7.12
CA HIS A 184 -13.72 -8.44 -5.82
C HIS A 184 -14.84 -7.38 -5.86
N ALA A 185 -14.57 -6.20 -6.42
CA ALA A 185 -15.57 -5.15 -6.58
C ALA A 185 -16.76 -5.63 -7.45
N LYS A 186 -16.47 -6.38 -8.52
CA LYS A 186 -17.50 -6.96 -9.39
C LYS A 186 -18.37 -7.98 -8.66
N GLU A 187 -17.81 -8.82 -7.79
CA GLU A 187 -18.55 -9.76 -6.96
C GLU A 187 -19.53 -9.05 -6.02
N GLU A 188 -19.12 -7.89 -5.49
CA GLU A 188 -19.97 -7.01 -4.68
C GLU A 188 -20.92 -6.12 -5.51
N SER A 189 -20.93 -6.24 -6.84
CA SER A 189 -21.70 -5.37 -7.75
C SER A 189 -21.36 -3.89 -7.60
N GLN A 190 -20.10 -3.58 -7.34
CA GLN A 190 -19.57 -2.22 -7.19
C GLN A 190 -18.62 -1.87 -8.33
N ASP A 191 -18.45 -0.57 -8.58
CA ASP A 191 -17.42 -0.06 -9.46
C ASP A 191 -16.04 -0.17 -8.81
N PHE A 192 -15.01 -0.30 -9.64
CA PHE A 192 -13.62 -0.26 -9.22
C PHE A 192 -12.93 0.97 -9.82
N PRO A 193 -13.01 2.15 -9.17
CA PRO A 193 -12.33 3.35 -9.63
C PRO A 193 -10.81 3.19 -9.47
N TYR A 194 -10.10 3.10 -10.60
CA TYR A 194 -8.66 2.86 -10.63
C TYR A 194 -7.97 3.82 -11.61
N LEU A 195 -7.08 4.67 -11.10
CA LEU A 195 -6.25 5.60 -11.88
C LEU A 195 -4.79 5.19 -11.79
N ILE A 196 -4.15 4.95 -12.94
CA ILE A 196 -2.74 4.59 -13.03
C ILE A 196 -1.95 5.76 -13.63
N LEU A 197 -0.89 6.15 -12.95
CA LEU A 197 0.00 7.23 -13.37
C LEU A 197 1.39 6.69 -13.67
N GLY A 198 1.85 6.79 -14.90
CA GLY A 198 3.21 6.40 -15.28
C GLY A 198 3.29 5.20 -16.24
N ILE A 199 2.17 4.74 -16.77
CA ILE A 199 2.13 3.56 -17.66
C ILE A 199 3.17 3.64 -18.76
N GLN A 200 3.95 2.57 -18.92
CA GLN A 200 4.92 2.38 -19.98
C GLN A 200 4.34 1.43 -21.04
N GLU A 201 4.14 1.92 -22.26
CA GLU A 201 3.52 1.13 -23.34
C GLU A 201 4.28 -0.16 -23.63
N HIS A 202 5.61 -0.11 -23.61
CA HIS A 202 6.47 -1.26 -23.89
C HIS A 202 6.49 -2.32 -22.77
N SER A 203 5.97 -1.98 -21.59
CA SER A 203 5.91 -2.89 -20.42
C SER A 203 4.53 -3.56 -20.26
N ASN A 204 3.56 -3.19 -21.12
CA ASN A 204 2.20 -3.71 -21.05
C ASN A 204 1.75 -4.26 -22.39
N ASN A 205 1.17 -5.44 -22.39
CA ASN A 205 0.69 -6.07 -23.61
C ASN A 205 -0.67 -5.49 -24.07
N LEU A 206 -1.01 -5.70 -25.33
CA LEU A 206 -2.24 -5.21 -25.95
C LEU A 206 -3.52 -5.71 -25.26
N PHE A 207 -3.49 -6.89 -24.64
CA PHE A 207 -4.63 -7.41 -23.89
C PHE A 207 -5.01 -6.49 -22.73
N LEU A 208 -4.04 -5.95 -21.99
CA LEU A 208 -4.25 -5.06 -20.85
C LEU A 208 -4.84 -3.71 -21.30
N PHE A 209 -4.31 -3.13 -22.37
CA PHE A 209 -4.89 -1.93 -22.98
C PHE A 209 -6.34 -2.13 -23.42
N ASN A 210 -6.64 -3.26 -24.06
CA ASN A 210 -8.00 -3.61 -24.46
C ASN A 210 -8.92 -3.85 -23.26
N TYR A 211 -8.41 -4.38 -22.17
CA TYR A 211 -9.17 -4.55 -20.94
C TYR A 211 -9.54 -3.20 -20.32
N VAL A 212 -8.57 -2.31 -20.17
CA VAL A 212 -8.78 -0.94 -19.66
C VAL A 212 -9.76 -0.16 -20.54
N ALA A 213 -9.58 -0.20 -21.86
CA ALA A 213 -10.49 0.51 -22.81
C ALA A 213 -11.95 0.04 -22.71
N LYS A 214 -12.21 -1.17 -22.20
CA LYS A 214 -13.57 -1.72 -22.00
C LYS A 214 -14.09 -1.56 -20.56
N THR A 215 -13.31 -0.99 -19.67
CA THR A 215 -13.66 -0.83 -18.25
C THR A 215 -13.69 0.66 -17.89
N PRO A 216 -14.86 1.33 -17.97
CA PRO A 216 -14.96 2.78 -17.82
C PRO A 216 -14.49 3.34 -16.47
N SER A 217 -14.46 2.51 -15.43
CA SER A 217 -13.97 2.90 -14.09
C SER A 217 -12.44 2.92 -13.98
N ILE A 218 -11.72 2.44 -15.01
CA ILE A 218 -10.25 2.41 -15.02
C ILE A 218 -9.74 3.47 -16.00
N ASP A 219 -8.81 4.29 -15.54
CA ASP A 219 -8.19 5.35 -16.30
C ASP A 219 -6.67 5.37 -16.11
N PHE A 220 -5.91 5.93 -17.05
CA PHE A 220 -4.46 6.00 -16.91
C PHE A 220 -3.86 7.22 -17.62
N LEU A 221 -2.66 7.59 -17.18
CA LEU A 221 -1.75 8.48 -17.90
C LEU A 221 -0.42 7.72 -18.14
N THR A 222 0.06 7.81 -19.37
CA THR A 222 1.38 7.25 -19.69
C THR A 222 2.49 8.10 -19.08
N GLY A 223 3.69 7.54 -18.90
CA GLY A 223 4.87 8.33 -18.53
C GLY A 223 5.14 9.47 -19.51
N GLN A 224 4.81 9.29 -20.80
CA GLN A 224 4.93 10.34 -21.82
C GLN A 224 3.89 11.45 -21.64
N ASP A 225 2.66 11.10 -21.24
CA ASP A 225 1.63 12.10 -20.92
C ASP A 225 2.05 12.93 -19.71
N LEU A 226 2.51 12.29 -18.64
CA LEU A 226 3.00 12.99 -17.45
C LEU A 226 4.16 13.94 -17.75
N PHE A 227 5.04 13.57 -18.67
CA PHE A 227 6.15 14.43 -19.08
C PHE A 227 5.68 15.66 -19.91
N ARG A 228 4.61 15.52 -20.68
CA ARG A 228 4.09 16.59 -21.57
C ARG A 228 3.08 17.51 -20.90
N MET A 229 2.35 17.01 -19.92
CA MET A 229 1.31 17.77 -19.21
C MET A 229 1.94 18.76 -18.22
N THR A 230 1.24 19.86 -17.98
CA THR A 230 1.56 20.73 -16.84
C THR A 230 1.16 20.08 -15.52
N HIS A 231 1.80 20.44 -14.41
CA HIS A 231 1.40 19.97 -13.08
C HIS A 231 -0.09 20.23 -12.82
N GLN A 232 -0.59 21.40 -13.19
CA GLN A 232 -2.00 21.73 -12.99
C GLN A 232 -2.92 20.78 -13.77
N ALA A 233 -2.59 20.45 -15.01
CA ALA A 233 -3.40 19.53 -15.81
C ALA A 233 -3.42 18.09 -15.21
N ILE A 234 -2.32 17.65 -14.59
CA ILE A 234 -2.26 16.37 -13.85
C ILE A 234 -3.16 16.44 -12.61
N LEU A 235 -3.04 17.51 -11.81
CA LEU A 235 -3.88 17.70 -10.62
C LEU A 235 -5.35 17.75 -10.99
N ASP A 236 -5.75 18.51 -12.03
CA ASP A 236 -7.13 18.59 -12.52
C ASP A 236 -7.67 17.21 -12.96
N ARG A 237 -6.78 16.31 -13.44
CA ARG A 237 -7.16 14.94 -13.81
C ARG A 237 -7.43 14.09 -12.56
N ILE A 238 -6.56 14.21 -11.55
CA ILE A 238 -6.73 13.52 -10.26
C ILE A 238 -7.99 14.03 -9.55
N ASP A 239 -8.20 15.35 -9.48
CA ASP A 239 -9.37 15.94 -8.82
C ASP A 239 -10.68 15.45 -9.45
N ARG A 240 -10.77 15.44 -10.78
CA ARG A 240 -11.93 14.89 -11.49
C ARG A 240 -12.16 13.40 -11.23
N PHE A 241 -11.08 12.63 -11.13
CA PHE A 241 -11.16 11.21 -10.77
C PHE A 241 -11.70 11.01 -9.36
N LEU A 242 -11.31 11.88 -8.42
CA LEU A 242 -11.67 11.81 -7.01
C LEU A 242 -13.01 12.46 -6.66
N GLU A 243 -13.65 13.20 -7.58
CA GLU A 243 -14.84 14.04 -7.31
C GLU A 243 -15.98 13.29 -6.60
N LYS A 244 -16.12 11.99 -6.86
CA LYS A 244 -17.19 11.16 -6.28
C LYS A 244 -16.70 10.16 -5.25
N GLN A 245 -15.42 10.23 -4.88
CA GLN A 245 -14.80 9.26 -4.01
C GLN A 245 -14.72 9.77 -2.57
N THR A 246 -14.93 8.90 -1.60
CA THR A 246 -14.91 9.25 -0.18
C THR A 246 -13.62 8.81 0.50
N ALA A 247 -12.94 7.83 -0.07
CA ALA A 247 -11.65 7.32 0.41
C ALA A 247 -10.71 7.05 -0.77
N VAL A 248 -9.41 7.13 -0.51
CA VAL A 248 -8.35 6.91 -1.52
C VAL A 248 -7.31 5.94 -0.99
N TYR A 249 -7.04 4.91 -1.77
CA TYR A 249 -5.86 4.06 -1.61
C TYR A 249 -4.78 4.51 -2.58
N LEU A 250 -3.64 4.94 -2.06
CA LEU A 250 -2.46 5.28 -2.86
C LEU A 250 -1.46 4.13 -2.84
N SER A 251 -1.11 3.60 -4.01
CA SER A 251 -0.04 2.63 -4.21
C SER A 251 1.09 3.23 -5.02
N ILE A 252 2.34 2.85 -4.69
CA ILE A 252 3.55 3.32 -5.39
C ILE A 252 4.43 2.10 -5.64
N ASP A 253 4.64 1.73 -6.90
CA ASP A 253 5.62 0.72 -7.30
C ASP A 253 7.00 1.35 -7.50
N MET A 254 8.08 0.67 -6.97
CA MET A 254 9.46 1.20 -6.94
C MET A 254 10.45 0.29 -7.65
#